data_19313d42b354052a046dc0460217bd01
#
_entry.id   19313d42b354052a046dc0460217bd01
#
_cell.length_a   1.000
_cell.length_b   1.000
_cell.length_c   1.000
_cell.angle_alpha   90.00
_cell.angle_beta   90.00
_cell.angle_gamma   90.00
#
_symmetry.space_group_name_H-M   'P 1'
#
loop_
_entity.id
_entity.type
_entity.pdbx_description
1 polymer ?
#
loop_
_entity_poly.entity_id
_entity_poly.type
_entity_poly.pdbx_seq_one_letter_code
_entity_poly.pdbx_strand_id
1 'polypeptide(L)'
;MKCAKLVGPKQFEIGEINEPNPVTGKVMIDVTKTGICGSDLHYFEIGQPSGLVMGHEFCGRVIYNGGRKDLNVGDRVTALPISPCGECDACLSGNPQYCLHTWDKAVGLSIDNPGGLTSKINVRDDLVLKVPDSVSDEEAAMVEPTAVGLHAIHLADIKVGEKVLVVGSGIIGLTSAMFAKMEGASKVIVSEVNEARAKKAVELGVADGYILASDNFVQDVNNIVPGGFDVVVECCGNSPAVSSALMAVKPGGRIILVGVSMAPIAIPSIVAVTHEITMMGAIAYTKNEFKTCLDLMAEKKIDVLKFLSKTVGLEETQASYDELLSGKSDSIKIIVDPNK
;
A
#
# COMPACT_ATOMS: atom_id res chain seq x y z
N MET A 1 -6.09 23.22 13.81
CA MET A 1 -6.09 21.81 14.22
C MET A 1 -4.67 21.26 14.20
N LYS A 2 -4.35 20.36 15.16
CA LYS A 2 -3.03 19.72 15.21
C LYS A 2 -2.73 18.89 13.96
N CYS A 3 -1.48 18.83 13.58
CA CYS A 3 -0.99 17.96 12.50
C CYS A 3 0.50 17.64 12.69
N ALA A 4 0.96 16.56 12.06
CA ALA A 4 2.38 16.31 11.86
C ALA A 4 2.77 16.75 10.45
N LYS A 5 3.62 17.80 10.35
CA LYS A 5 4.11 18.38 9.10
C LYS A 5 5.53 17.92 8.83
N LEU A 6 5.81 17.49 7.62
CA LEU A 6 7.17 17.29 7.14
C LEU A 6 7.84 18.65 6.96
N VAL A 7 8.95 18.91 7.66
CA VAL A 7 9.63 20.21 7.63
C VAL A 7 11.05 20.15 7.08
N GLY A 8 11.60 18.95 6.94
CA GLY A 8 12.94 18.73 6.42
C GLY A 8 13.27 17.23 6.34
N PRO A 9 14.47 16.87 5.84
CA PRO A 9 14.90 15.49 5.76
C PRO A 9 14.81 14.78 7.13
N LYS A 10 14.00 13.70 7.18
CA LYS A 10 13.75 12.90 8.39
C LYS A 10 13.24 13.72 9.57
N GLN A 11 12.42 14.76 9.30
CA GLN A 11 11.98 15.66 10.37
C GLN A 11 10.51 16.04 10.20
N PHE A 12 9.71 15.68 11.20
CA PHE A 12 8.36 16.21 11.42
C PHE A 12 8.36 17.31 12.48
N GLU A 13 7.42 18.22 12.32
CA GLU A 13 7.01 19.17 13.35
C GLU A 13 5.55 18.95 13.69
N ILE A 14 5.26 18.79 14.98
CA ILE A 14 3.89 18.84 15.47
C ILE A 14 3.49 20.30 15.56
N GLY A 15 2.55 20.70 14.74
CA GLY A 15 2.11 22.09 14.62
C GLY A 15 0.63 22.21 14.39
N GLU A 16 0.22 23.34 13.86
CA GLU A 16 -1.17 23.60 13.52
C GLU A 16 -1.33 24.00 12.06
N ILE A 17 -2.48 23.58 11.49
CA ILE A 17 -2.98 24.05 10.20
C ILE A 17 -4.43 24.51 10.35
N ASN A 18 -4.88 25.34 9.38
CA ASN A 18 -6.27 25.75 9.34
C ASN A 18 -7.19 24.53 9.12
N GLU A 19 -8.35 24.56 9.75
CA GLU A 19 -9.39 23.59 9.48
C GLU A 19 -9.92 23.78 8.04
N PRO A 20 -10.13 22.70 7.27
CA PRO A 20 -10.69 22.81 5.94
C PRO A 20 -12.13 23.32 6.02
N ASN A 21 -12.54 24.16 5.04
CA ASN A 21 -13.93 24.58 4.95
C ASN A 21 -14.78 23.51 4.27
N PRO A 22 -16.08 23.39 4.63
CA PRO A 22 -17.04 22.58 3.89
C PRO A 22 -17.15 23.07 2.43
N VAL A 23 -17.05 22.13 1.48
CA VAL A 23 -17.14 22.42 0.03
C VAL A 23 -18.07 21.41 -0.63
N THR A 24 -19.05 21.89 -1.39
CA THR A 24 -19.93 21.02 -2.20
C THR A 24 -19.08 20.18 -3.17
N GLY A 25 -19.39 18.88 -3.28
CA GLY A 25 -18.59 17.92 -4.06
C GLY A 25 -17.39 17.35 -3.30
N LYS A 26 -17.23 17.74 -2.02
CA LYS A 26 -16.22 17.14 -1.14
C LYS A 26 -16.83 16.73 0.19
N VAL A 27 -16.53 15.52 0.62
CA VAL A 27 -16.87 15.03 1.97
C VAL A 27 -15.78 15.49 2.93
N MET A 28 -16.17 16.17 4.01
CA MET A 28 -15.26 16.49 5.11
C MET A 28 -15.31 15.34 6.12
N ILE A 29 -14.14 14.84 6.45
CA ILE A 29 -13.95 13.65 7.29
C ILE A 29 -13.19 14.07 8.55
N ASP A 30 -13.72 13.72 9.71
CA ASP A 30 -13.00 13.69 10.99
C ASP A 30 -12.23 12.36 11.06
N VAL A 31 -10.91 12.43 10.88
CA VAL A 31 -10.04 11.25 10.76
C VAL A 31 -9.88 10.57 12.11
N THR A 32 -10.15 9.29 12.17
CA THR A 32 -9.95 8.47 13.38
C THR A 32 -8.68 7.64 13.34
N LYS A 33 -8.29 7.18 12.15
CA LYS A 33 -7.10 6.36 11.94
C LYS A 33 -6.46 6.69 10.59
N THR A 34 -5.12 6.69 10.55
CA THR A 34 -4.35 6.77 9.31
C THR A 34 -3.13 5.85 9.36
N GLY A 35 -2.91 5.07 8.30
CA GLY A 35 -1.74 4.20 8.17
C GLY A 35 -0.50 4.97 7.71
N ILE A 36 0.68 4.48 8.07
CA ILE A 36 1.96 4.93 7.51
C ILE A 36 2.29 4.02 6.33
N CYS A 37 2.45 4.60 5.14
CA CYS A 37 2.81 3.91 3.91
C CYS A 37 4.34 3.87 3.70
N GLY A 38 4.82 2.83 3.02
CA GLY A 38 6.21 2.77 2.58
C GLY A 38 6.62 3.93 1.66
N SER A 39 5.69 4.43 0.83
CA SER A 39 5.94 5.59 -0.03
C SER A 39 6.16 6.89 0.76
N ASP A 40 5.54 7.03 1.92
CA ASP A 40 5.72 8.18 2.81
C ASP A 40 7.17 8.27 3.33
N LEU A 41 7.86 7.12 3.46
CA LEU A 41 9.25 7.08 3.90
C LEU A 41 10.20 7.75 2.89
N HIS A 42 9.87 7.74 1.60
CA HIS A 42 10.65 8.46 0.58
C HIS A 42 10.52 9.98 0.76
N TYR A 43 9.29 10.50 0.97
CA TYR A 43 9.08 11.91 1.28
C TYR A 43 9.79 12.32 2.57
N PHE A 44 9.68 11.48 3.61
CA PHE A 44 10.32 11.70 4.90
C PHE A 44 11.86 11.74 4.77
N GLU A 45 12.46 10.81 4.04
CA GLU A 45 13.91 10.75 3.84
C GLU A 45 14.45 11.99 3.12
N ILE A 46 13.74 12.45 2.08
CA ILE A 46 14.14 13.63 1.27
C ILE A 46 13.75 14.93 1.97
N GLY A 47 12.70 14.93 2.80
CA GLY A 47 12.17 16.13 3.46
C GLY A 47 11.44 17.09 2.52
N GLN A 48 10.89 16.58 1.41
CA GLN A 48 10.22 17.39 0.39
C GLN A 48 8.89 16.78 -0.05
N PRO A 49 7.91 17.62 -0.36
CA PRO A 49 7.88 19.07 -0.18
C PRO A 49 7.72 19.45 1.29
N SER A 50 8.41 20.49 1.74
CA SER A 50 8.26 21.00 3.11
C SER A 50 6.86 21.55 3.35
N GLY A 51 6.29 21.27 4.51
CA GLY A 51 4.91 21.61 4.86
C GLY A 51 3.88 20.52 4.53
N LEU A 52 4.28 19.42 3.90
CA LEU A 52 3.40 18.29 3.58
C LEU A 52 2.87 17.65 4.88
N VAL A 53 1.55 17.47 4.95
CA VAL A 53 0.87 16.65 5.96
C VAL A 53 0.46 15.35 5.28
N MET A 54 1.19 14.28 5.57
CA MET A 54 1.02 12.95 4.95
C MET A 54 -0.15 12.15 5.56
N GLY A 55 -0.28 10.89 5.16
CA GLY A 55 -1.32 9.97 5.61
C GLY A 55 -2.43 9.83 4.58
N HIS A 56 -2.22 8.96 3.60
CA HIS A 56 -3.17 8.70 2.51
C HIS A 56 -3.95 7.38 2.70
N GLU A 57 -3.72 6.67 3.78
CA GLU A 57 -4.40 5.44 4.17
C GLU A 57 -5.28 5.73 5.40
N PHE A 58 -6.49 6.22 5.23
CA PHE A 58 -7.27 6.77 6.35
C PHE A 58 -8.69 6.23 6.45
N CYS A 59 -9.23 6.33 7.66
CA CYS A 59 -10.63 6.13 8.00
C CYS A 59 -11.07 7.26 8.92
N GLY A 60 -12.36 7.58 8.89
CA GLY A 60 -12.92 8.60 9.78
C GLY A 60 -14.44 8.67 9.71
N ARG A 61 -14.98 9.77 10.25
CA ARG A 61 -16.42 10.03 10.30
C ARG A 61 -16.76 11.25 9.47
N VAL A 62 -17.87 11.15 8.74
CA VAL A 62 -18.41 12.28 7.96
C VAL A 62 -18.83 13.40 8.91
N ILE A 63 -18.30 14.59 8.72
CA ILE A 63 -18.75 15.82 9.42
C ILE A 63 -19.45 16.80 8.46
N TYR A 64 -19.21 16.66 7.14
CA TYR A 64 -19.97 17.29 6.07
C TYR A 64 -20.01 16.36 4.85
N ASN A 65 -21.20 16.07 4.33
CA ASN A 65 -21.38 15.03 3.31
C ASN A 65 -21.17 15.48 1.85
N GLY A 66 -20.76 16.72 1.61
CA GLY A 66 -20.50 17.24 0.25
C GLY A 66 -21.72 17.39 -0.65
N GLY A 67 -22.92 17.11 -0.15
CA GLY A 67 -24.16 17.06 -0.93
C GLY A 67 -24.59 15.63 -1.34
N ARG A 68 -23.84 14.60 -0.93
CA ARG A 68 -24.23 13.18 -1.15
C ARG A 68 -25.42 12.78 -0.29
N LYS A 69 -26.45 12.20 -0.95
CA LYS A 69 -27.69 11.78 -0.29
C LYS A 69 -27.59 10.44 0.44
N ASP A 70 -26.61 9.63 0.09
CA ASP A 70 -26.36 8.30 0.64
C ASP A 70 -25.42 8.31 1.85
N LEU A 71 -24.83 9.49 2.19
CA LEU A 71 -23.99 9.70 3.35
C LEU A 71 -24.64 10.63 4.37
N ASN A 72 -24.61 10.24 5.62
CA ASN A 72 -25.06 11.07 6.75
C ASN A 72 -23.85 11.52 7.59
N VAL A 73 -23.99 12.65 8.28
CA VAL A 73 -23.03 13.07 9.31
C VAL A 73 -22.95 11.98 10.39
N GLY A 74 -21.75 11.59 10.74
CA GLY A 74 -21.45 10.49 11.66
C GLY A 74 -21.21 9.13 10.99
N ASP A 75 -21.56 8.95 9.71
CA ASP A 75 -21.22 7.72 8.98
C ASP A 75 -19.70 7.50 8.96
N ARG A 76 -19.28 6.25 9.17
CA ARG A 76 -17.87 5.87 9.01
C ARG A 76 -17.53 5.71 7.55
N VAL A 77 -16.41 6.27 7.14
CA VAL A 77 -15.97 6.30 5.74
C VAL A 77 -14.46 6.11 5.61
N THR A 78 -14.07 5.53 4.48
CA THR A 78 -12.72 5.56 3.93
C THR A 78 -12.78 6.05 2.49
N ALA A 79 -11.67 6.36 1.87
CA ALA A 79 -11.69 6.86 0.50
C ALA A 79 -10.40 6.57 -0.26
N LEU A 80 -10.50 6.58 -1.59
CA LEU A 80 -9.33 6.59 -2.45
C LEU A 80 -8.66 7.98 -2.32
N PRO A 81 -7.37 8.05 -2.01
CA PRO A 81 -6.66 9.33 -1.78
C PRO A 81 -6.29 10.06 -3.07
N ILE A 82 -6.70 9.57 -4.23
CA ILE A 82 -6.35 10.06 -5.56
C ILE A 82 -7.17 11.27 -6.01
N SER A 83 -6.74 11.96 -7.09
CA SER A 83 -7.43 13.14 -7.64
C SER A 83 -7.59 13.08 -9.16
N PRO A 84 -8.16 12.01 -9.74
CA PRO A 84 -8.30 11.86 -11.19
C PRO A 84 -9.17 12.97 -11.80
N CYS A 85 -8.96 13.32 -13.07
CA CYS A 85 -9.74 14.40 -13.72
C CYS A 85 -11.22 14.03 -13.94
N GLY A 86 -11.56 12.75 -14.07
CA GLY A 86 -12.91 12.26 -14.29
C GLY A 86 -13.39 12.25 -15.76
N GLU A 87 -12.62 12.79 -16.70
CA GLU A 87 -13.03 13.00 -18.09
C GLU A 87 -12.11 12.37 -19.16
N CYS A 88 -10.90 11.98 -18.82
CA CYS A 88 -9.99 11.32 -19.76
C CYS A 88 -10.36 9.84 -19.95
N ASP A 89 -9.83 9.22 -21.00
CA ASP A 89 -10.10 7.81 -21.35
C ASP A 89 -9.82 6.85 -20.20
N ALA A 90 -8.76 7.09 -19.43
CA ALA A 90 -8.44 6.29 -18.25
C ALA A 90 -9.55 6.38 -17.19
N CYS A 91 -10.03 7.57 -16.89
CA CYS A 91 -11.13 7.77 -15.94
C CYS A 91 -12.43 7.16 -16.42
N LEU A 92 -12.78 7.39 -17.69
CA LEU A 92 -14.03 6.89 -18.28
C LEU A 92 -14.05 5.37 -18.45
N SER A 93 -12.86 4.74 -18.62
CA SER A 93 -12.74 3.28 -18.66
C SER A 93 -12.65 2.62 -17.27
N GLY A 94 -12.76 3.38 -16.18
CA GLY A 94 -12.73 2.84 -14.81
C GLY A 94 -11.33 2.60 -14.24
N ASN A 95 -10.29 3.15 -14.88
CA ASN A 95 -8.89 3.04 -14.49
C ASN A 95 -8.32 4.40 -14.06
N PRO A 96 -8.86 5.03 -12.99
CA PRO A 96 -8.46 6.37 -12.57
C PRO A 96 -6.98 6.46 -12.17
N GLN A 97 -6.35 5.35 -11.78
CA GLN A 97 -4.92 5.27 -11.47
C GLN A 97 -4.01 5.58 -12.66
N TYR A 98 -4.50 5.47 -13.89
CA TYR A 98 -3.77 5.81 -15.12
C TYR A 98 -4.01 7.26 -15.59
N CYS A 99 -4.86 8.01 -14.92
CA CYS A 99 -5.08 9.42 -15.24
C CYS A 99 -3.81 10.22 -14.94
N LEU A 100 -3.39 11.09 -15.86
CA LEU A 100 -2.19 11.92 -15.69
C LEU A 100 -2.29 12.90 -14.52
N HIS A 101 -3.52 13.21 -14.05
CA HIS A 101 -3.79 14.12 -12.95
C HIS A 101 -4.04 13.41 -11.61
N THR A 102 -3.92 12.08 -11.58
CA THR A 102 -4.29 11.28 -10.39
C THR A 102 -3.55 11.70 -9.13
N TRP A 103 -2.30 12.13 -9.26
CA TRP A 103 -1.44 12.49 -8.13
C TRP A 103 -1.35 14.00 -7.85
N ASP A 104 -1.84 14.87 -8.75
CA ASP A 104 -1.65 16.32 -8.66
C ASP A 104 -2.17 16.91 -7.34
N LYS A 105 -3.31 16.41 -6.86
CA LYS A 105 -3.96 16.85 -5.61
C LYS A 105 -4.36 15.65 -4.75
N ALA A 106 -3.58 14.59 -4.77
CA ALA A 106 -3.83 13.42 -3.96
C ALA A 106 -3.75 13.78 -2.46
N VAL A 107 -4.70 13.26 -1.68
CA VAL A 107 -4.82 13.50 -0.23
C VAL A 107 -3.60 12.91 0.48
N GLY A 108 -2.90 13.71 1.26
CA GLY A 108 -1.69 13.28 1.98
C GLY A 108 -0.43 13.14 1.13
N LEU A 109 -0.51 13.43 -0.18
CA LEU A 109 0.60 13.38 -1.12
C LEU A 109 0.82 14.72 -1.84
N SER A 110 0.00 15.72 -1.59
CA SER A 110 0.14 17.07 -2.10
C SER A 110 -0.02 18.12 -1.00
N ILE A 111 0.64 19.26 -1.14
CA ILE A 111 0.56 20.36 -0.16
C ILE A 111 -0.87 20.92 -0.05
N ASP A 112 -1.62 20.90 -1.16
CA ASP A 112 -2.96 21.48 -1.23
C ASP A 112 -4.03 20.61 -0.57
N ASN A 113 -3.74 19.33 -0.34
CA ASN A 113 -4.66 18.38 0.27
C ASN A 113 -3.98 17.62 1.41
N PRO A 114 -4.02 18.15 2.64
CA PRO A 114 -3.49 17.46 3.82
C PRO A 114 -4.10 16.07 3.97
N GLY A 115 -3.27 15.11 4.41
CA GLY A 115 -3.68 13.73 4.68
C GLY A 115 -4.04 13.50 6.14
N GLY A 116 -4.19 12.22 6.51
CA GLY A 116 -4.69 11.79 7.81
C GLY A 116 -3.74 12.02 9.01
N LEU A 117 -2.52 12.54 8.80
CA LEU A 117 -1.69 13.03 9.92
C LEU A 117 -2.20 14.38 10.46
N THR A 118 -3.50 14.61 10.36
CA THR A 118 -4.29 15.66 11.01
C THR A 118 -5.71 15.17 11.24
N SER A 119 -6.48 15.88 12.09
CA SER A 119 -7.81 15.41 12.50
C SER A 119 -8.89 15.58 11.42
N LYS A 120 -8.77 16.51 10.48
CA LYS A 120 -9.83 16.75 9.49
C LYS A 120 -9.28 16.96 8.08
N ILE A 121 -9.93 16.33 7.12
CA ILE A 121 -9.56 16.38 5.70
C ILE A 121 -10.81 16.54 4.83
N ASN A 122 -10.60 17.08 3.61
CA ASN A 122 -11.59 17.12 2.54
C ASN A 122 -11.23 16.13 1.45
N VAL A 123 -12.15 15.25 1.09
CA VAL A 123 -11.97 14.25 0.02
C VAL A 123 -13.08 14.42 -1.03
N ARG A 124 -12.77 14.23 -2.30
CA ARG A 124 -13.78 14.21 -3.37
C ARG A 124 -14.89 13.20 -3.02
N ASP A 125 -16.12 13.62 -3.16
CA ASP A 125 -17.28 12.84 -2.75
C ASP A 125 -17.42 11.52 -3.52
N ASP A 126 -17.10 11.50 -4.82
CA ASP A 126 -17.13 10.32 -5.68
C ASP A 126 -16.11 9.22 -5.33
N LEU A 127 -15.11 9.56 -4.51
CA LEU A 127 -14.05 8.64 -4.08
C LEU A 127 -14.28 8.08 -2.67
N VAL A 128 -15.28 8.58 -1.95
CA VAL A 128 -15.61 8.17 -0.57
C VAL A 128 -16.52 6.94 -0.56
N LEU A 129 -16.15 5.94 0.26
CA LEU A 129 -16.94 4.74 0.50
C LEU A 129 -17.36 4.65 1.97
N LYS A 130 -18.60 4.25 2.20
CA LYS A 130 -19.11 3.97 3.55
C LYS A 130 -18.50 2.68 4.07
N VAL A 131 -18.01 2.72 5.30
CA VAL A 131 -17.44 1.56 6.00
C VAL A 131 -18.56 0.75 6.63
N PRO A 132 -18.68 -0.56 6.34
CA PRO A 132 -19.64 -1.45 6.99
C PRO A 132 -19.42 -1.53 8.50
N ASP A 133 -20.49 -1.77 9.27
CA ASP A 133 -20.43 -1.83 10.74
C ASP A 133 -19.52 -2.95 11.27
N SER A 134 -19.37 -4.03 10.51
CA SER A 134 -18.50 -5.18 10.84
C SER A 134 -16.99 -4.91 10.66
N VAL A 135 -16.60 -3.80 10.04
CA VAL A 135 -15.21 -3.40 9.79
C VAL A 135 -14.80 -2.36 10.83
N SER A 136 -13.69 -2.56 11.52
CA SER A 136 -13.14 -1.60 12.48
C SER A 136 -12.51 -0.38 11.77
N ASP A 137 -12.19 0.67 12.53
CA ASP A 137 -11.52 1.84 11.95
C ASP A 137 -10.07 1.51 11.52
N GLU A 138 -9.40 0.61 12.23
CA GLU A 138 -8.08 0.10 11.86
C GLU A 138 -8.13 -0.72 10.56
N GLU A 139 -9.09 -1.63 10.42
CA GLU A 139 -9.31 -2.38 9.16
C GLU A 139 -9.60 -1.41 8.00
N ALA A 140 -10.45 -0.41 8.24
CA ALA A 140 -10.82 0.57 7.22
C ALA A 140 -9.65 1.46 6.76
N ALA A 141 -8.73 1.83 7.67
CA ALA A 141 -7.50 2.53 7.32
C ALA A 141 -6.51 1.63 6.53
N MET A 142 -6.65 0.31 6.63
CA MET A 142 -5.81 -0.66 5.91
C MET A 142 -6.39 -1.09 4.55
N VAL A 143 -7.57 -0.60 4.16
CA VAL A 143 -8.17 -0.93 2.85
C VAL A 143 -7.26 -0.48 1.71
N GLU A 144 -6.66 0.71 1.84
CA GLU A 144 -5.80 1.29 0.81
C GLU A 144 -4.61 0.36 0.48
N PRO A 145 -3.69 0.00 1.39
CA PRO A 145 -2.56 -0.87 1.08
C PRO A 145 -3.00 -2.30 0.73
N THR A 146 -4.17 -2.74 1.20
CA THR A 146 -4.73 -4.05 0.83
C THR A 146 -5.15 -4.05 -0.63
N ALA A 147 -5.74 -2.95 -1.12
CA ALA A 147 -6.13 -2.81 -2.52
C ALA A 147 -4.92 -2.76 -3.47
N VAL A 148 -3.79 -2.19 -3.04
CA VAL A 148 -2.51 -2.26 -3.80
C VAL A 148 -2.07 -3.71 -3.98
N GLY A 149 -2.10 -4.52 -2.92
CA GLY A 149 -1.76 -5.94 -2.99
C GLY A 149 -2.71 -6.74 -3.91
N LEU A 150 -4.02 -6.46 -3.84
CA LEU A 150 -5.01 -7.09 -4.73
C LEU A 150 -4.76 -6.72 -6.19
N HIS A 151 -4.55 -5.44 -6.49
CA HIS A 151 -4.28 -4.96 -7.85
C HIS A 151 -3.04 -5.62 -8.46
N ALA A 152 -1.96 -5.73 -7.68
CA ALA A 152 -0.75 -6.43 -8.13
C ALA A 152 -1.03 -7.89 -8.52
N ILE A 153 -1.86 -8.60 -7.76
CA ILE A 153 -2.22 -9.99 -8.03
C ILE A 153 -3.19 -10.12 -9.20
N HIS A 154 -4.14 -9.20 -9.37
CA HIS A 154 -4.97 -9.14 -10.57
C HIS A 154 -4.13 -8.93 -11.84
N LEU A 155 -3.15 -8.03 -11.82
CA LEU A 155 -2.22 -7.84 -12.95
C LEU A 155 -1.32 -9.06 -13.18
N ALA A 156 -0.99 -9.80 -12.12
CA ALA A 156 -0.23 -11.04 -12.23
C ALA A 156 -1.01 -12.15 -12.95
N ASP A 157 -2.33 -12.09 -12.98
CA ASP A 157 -3.23 -13.05 -13.61
C ASP A 157 -2.87 -14.50 -13.24
N ILE A 158 -2.81 -14.76 -11.93
CA ILE A 158 -2.38 -16.06 -11.37
C ILE A 158 -3.32 -17.18 -11.83
N LYS A 159 -2.72 -18.26 -12.31
CA LYS A 159 -3.46 -19.48 -12.68
C LYS A 159 -3.39 -20.48 -11.52
N VAL A 160 -4.47 -21.23 -11.34
CA VAL A 160 -4.53 -22.30 -10.32
C VAL A 160 -3.34 -23.26 -10.50
N GLY A 161 -2.61 -23.47 -9.41
CA GLY A 161 -1.43 -24.34 -9.40
C GLY A 161 -0.09 -23.65 -9.65
N GLU A 162 -0.07 -22.38 -10.05
CA GLU A 162 1.18 -21.61 -10.20
C GLU A 162 1.87 -21.40 -8.85
N LYS A 163 3.19 -21.20 -8.90
CA LYS A 163 4.04 -20.93 -7.76
C LYS A 163 4.45 -19.47 -7.78
N VAL A 164 4.29 -18.79 -6.67
CA VAL A 164 4.48 -17.35 -6.55
C VAL A 164 5.60 -17.05 -5.55
N LEU A 165 6.53 -16.19 -5.93
CA LEU A 165 7.48 -15.55 -5.04
C LEU A 165 7.05 -14.10 -4.82
N VAL A 166 7.00 -13.67 -3.56
CA VAL A 166 6.83 -12.26 -3.20
C VAL A 166 8.14 -11.76 -2.61
N VAL A 167 8.74 -10.75 -3.22
CA VAL A 167 9.99 -10.13 -2.76
C VAL A 167 9.66 -8.93 -1.89
N GLY A 168 9.99 -9.02 -0.60
CA GLY A 168 9.62 -8.09 0.46
C GLY A 168 8.39 -8.55 1.25
N SER A 169 8.49 -8.60 2.58
CA SER A 169 7.41 -8.97 3.49
C SER A 169 6.90 -7.80 4.33
N GLY A 170 6.89 -6.60 3.74
CA GLY A 170 6.11 -5.46 4.23
C GLY A 170 4.62 -5.64 3.96
N ILE A 171 3.79 -4.64 4.32
CA ILE A 171 2.33 -4.73 4.18
C ILE A 171 1.90 -5.08 2.75
N ILE A 172 2.52 -4.49 1.72
CA ILE A 172 2.18 -4.75 0.31
C ILE A 172 2.53 -6.19 -0.06
N GLY A 173 3.72 -6.68 0.32
CA GLY A 173 4.10 -8.07 0.05
C GLY A 173 3.21 -9.08 0.77
N LEU A 174 2.85 -8.83 2.02
CA LEU A 174 1.99 -9.74 2.79
C LEU A 174 0.55 -9.78 2.26
N THR A 175 -0.01 -8.65 1.84
CA THR A 175 -1.33 -8.59 1.20
C THR A 175 -1.30 -9.25 -0.17
N SER A 176 -0.24 -9.04 -0.97
CA SER A 176 -0.04 -9.75 -2.23
C SER A 176 0.07 -11.26 -2.02
N ALA A 177 0.84 -11.72 -1.03
CA ALA A 177 0.96 -13.14 -0.71
C ALA A 177 -0.40 -13.75 -0.29
N MET A 178 -1.17 -13.02 0.51
CA MET A 178 -2.52 -13.41 0.92
C MET A 178 -3.44 -13.60 -0.30
N PHE A 179 -3.48 -12.61 -1.19
CA PHE A 179 -4.31 -12.70 -2.40
C PHE A 179 -3.79 -13.74 -3.40
N ALA A 180 -2.48 -13.94 -3.53
CA ALA A 180 -1.94 -15.02 -4.37
C ALA A 180 -2.46 -16.39 -3.95
N LYS A 181 -2.57 -16.67 -2.64
CA LYS A 181 -3.18 -17.88 -2.13
C LYS A 181 -4.68 -17.97 -2.45
N MET A 182 -5.40 -16.85 -2.33
CA MET A 182 -6.83 -16.79 -2.62
C MET A 182 -7.13 -17.03 -4.11
N GLU A 183 -6.26 -16.58 -5.01
CA GLU A 183 -6.36 -16.81 -6.46
C GLU A 183 -5.91 -18.22 -6.89
N GLY A 184 -5.47 -19.07 -5.96
CA GLY A 184 -5.19 -20.47 -6.22
C GLY A 184 -3.74 -20.81 -6.53
N ALA A 185 -2.79 -19.95 -6.13
CA ALA A 185 -1.38 -20.34 -6.15
C ALA A 185 -1.15 -21.61 -5.34
N SER A 186 -0.44 -22.59 -5.91
CA SER A 186 -0.15 -23.86 -5.24
C SER A 186 0.96 -23.73 -4.19
N LYS A 187 1.78 -22.69 -4.30
CA LYS A 187 2.86 -22.39 -3.36
C LYS A 187 3.13 -20.89 -3.39
N VAL A 188 3.18 -20.26 -2.23
CA VAL A 188 3.55 -18.85 -2.05
C VAL A 188 4.76 -18.79 -1.12
N ILE A 189 5.87 -18.25 -1.61
CA ILE A 189 7.09 -18.05 -0.85
C ILE A 189 7.35 -16.54 -0.74
N VAL A 190 7.85 -16.08 0.41
CA VAL A 190 8.32 -14.70 0.55
C VAL A 190 9.84 -14.65 0.58
N SER A 191 10.43 -13.61 0.01
CA SER A 191 11.84 -13.31 0.16
C SER A 191 12.02 -12.03 0.96
N GLU A 192 12.89 -12.04 1.97
CA GLU A 192 13.06 -10.91 2.89
C GLU A 192 14.51 -10.87 3.40
N VAL A 193 15.00 -9.67 3.73
CA VAL A 193 16.31 -9.47 4.38
C VAL A 193 16.23 -9.64 5.90
N ASN A 194 15.08 -9.30 6.49
CA ASN A 194 14.82 -9.42 7.92
C ASN A 194 14.16 -10.77 8.23
N GLU A 195 14.91 -11.66 8.89
CA GLU A 195 14.44 -13.02 9.18
C GLU A 195 13.17 -13.04 10.06
N ALA A 196 13.03 -12.09 11.00
CA ALA A 196 11.83 -12.00 11.84
C ALA A 196 10.58 -11.70 11.01
N ARG A 197 10.66 -10.77 10.04
CA ARG A 197 9.57 -10.49 9.10
C ARG A 197 9.29 -11.68 8.18
N ALA A 198 10.33 -12.36 7.70
CA ALA A 198 10.18 -13.54 6.86
C ALA A 198 9.41 -14.66 7.58
N LYS A 199 9.79 -14.96 8.82
CA LYS A 199 9.11 -15.95 9.68
C LYS A 199 7.67 -15.56 9.95
N LYS A 200 7.42 -14.28 10.23
CA LYS A 200 6.07 -13.75 10.51
C LYS A 200 5.11 -13.97 9.33
N ALA A 201 5.57 -13.88 8.07
CA ALA A 201 4.74 -14.18 6.92
C ALA A 201 4.19 -15.61 6.91
N VAL A 202 5.01 -16.57 7.37
CA VAL A 202 4.62 -17.99 7.49
C VAL A 202 3.70 -18.17 8.70
N GLU A 203 4.04 -17.62 9.85
CA GLU A 203 3.24 -17.68 11.08
C GLU A 203 1.83 -17.09 10.88
N LEU A 204 1.71 -16.01 10.11
CA LEU A 204 0.43 -15.39 9.74
C LEU A 204 -0.35 -16.17 8.66
N GLY A 205 0.21 -17.27 8.15
CA GLY A 205 -0.44 -18.17 7.19
C GLY A 205 -0.54 -17.61 5.76
N VAL A 206 0.13 -16.50 5.44
CA VAL A 206 0.09 -15.90 4.10
C VAL A 206 1.17 -16.45 3.16
N ALA A 207 2.20 -17.08 3.70
CA ALA A 207 3.24 -17.76 2.92
C ALA A 207 3.40 -19.21 3.37
N ASP A 208 3.85 -20.09 2.47
CA ASP A 208 4.15 -21.50 2.73
C ASP A 208 5.60 -21.72 3.16
N GLY A 209 6.42 -20.69 3.04
CA GLY A 209 7.83 -20.66 3.41
C GLY A 209 8.47 -19.33 3.07
N TYR A 210 9.76 -19.22 3.36
CA TYR A 210 10.51 -18.02 3.03
C TYR A 210 11.93 -18.34 2.56
N ILE A 211 12.54 -17.36 1.89
CA ILE A 211 13.95 -17.35 1.47
C ILE A 211 14.57 -16.06 2.02
N LEU A 212 15.71 -16.16 2.69
CA LEU A 212 16.45 -14.95 3.06
C LEU A 212 17.22 -14.42 1.83
N ALA A 213 17.16 -13.10 1.65
CA ALA A 213 17.96 -12.45 0.62
C ALA A 213 19.44 -12.50 1.03
N SER A 214 20.18 -13.43 0.41
CA SER A 214 21.56 -13.76 0.72
C SER A 214 22.32 -14.15 -0.54
N ASP A 215 23.63 -14.36 -0.44
CA ASP A 215 24.45 -14.84 -1.55
C ASP A 215 24.03 -16.23 -2.08
N ASN A 216 23.31 -17.01 -1.27
CA ASN A 216 22.79 -18.32 -1.62
C ASN A 216 21.37 -18.27 -2.24
N PHE A 217 20.80 -17.07 -2.45
CA PHE A 217 19.42 -16.89 -2.86
C PHE A 217 18.99 -17.76 -4.06
N VAL A 218 19.80 -17.80 -5.12
CA VAL A 218 19.48 -18.60 -6.33
C VAL A 218 19.47 -20.11 -6.02
N GLN A 219 20.37 -20.58 -5.17
CA GLN A 219 20.39 -21.98 -4.74
C GLN A 219 19.15 -22.30 -3.89
N ASP A 220 18.77 -21.40 -2.99
CA ASP A 220 17.59 -21.58 -2.14
C ASP A 220 16.30 -21.57 -2.97
N VAL A 221 16.20 -20.71 -3.98
CA VAL A 221 15.12 -20.75 -4.97
C VAL A 221 15.02 -22.13 -5.62
N ASN A 222 16.13 -22.64 -6.16
CA ASN A 222 16.14 -23.94 -6.84
C ASN A 222 15.87 -25.13 -5.90
N ASN A 223 16.23 -25.04 -4.63
CA ASN A 223 15.92 -26.07 -3.63
C ASN A 223 14.41 -26.13 -3.34
N ILE A 224 13.72 -24.98 -3.34
CA ILE A 224 12.29 -24.88 -3.01
C ILE A 224 11.42 -25.06 -4.25
N VAL A 225 11.81 -24.44 -5.37
CA VAL A 225 11.11 -24.48 -6.65
C VAL A 225 12.12 -24.69 -7.77
N PRO A 226 12.49 -25.93 -8.09
CA PRO A 226 13.39 -26.21 -9.21
C PRO A 226 12.87 -25.59 -10.51
N GLY A 227 13.73 -24.82 -11.17
CA GLY A 227 13.41 -24.09 -12.39
C GLY A 227 12.75 -22.71 -12.22
N GLY A 228 12.51 -22.26 -10.99
CA GLY A 228 12.01 -20.93 -10.69
C GLY A 228 10.49 -20.83 -10.58
N PHE A 229 10.02 -19.64 -10.19
CA PHE A 229 8.62 -19.32 -9.94
C PHE A 229 7.89 -18.89 -11.22
N ASP A 230 6.60 -19.21 -11.30
CA ASP A 230 5.72 -18.79 -12.41
C ASP A 230 5.51 -17.28 -12.40
N VAL A 231 5.34 -16.73 -11.19
CA VAL A 231 5.11 -15.31 -10.94
C VAL A 231 6.03 -14.83 -9.82
N VAL A 232 6.60 -13.64 -10.00
CA VAL A 232 7.30 -12.93 -8.93
C VAL A 232 6.67 -11.54 -8.75
N VAL A 233 6.32 -11.20 -7.51
CA VAL A 233 5.79 -9.88 -7.15
C VAL A 233 6.87 -9.15 -6.36
N GLU A 234 7.40 -8.07 -6.91
CA GLU A 234 8.48 -7.28 -6.32
C GLU A 234 7.89 -6.08 -5.58
N CYS A 235 8.04 -6.03 -4.25
CA CYS A 235 7.42 -5.04 -3.37
C CYS A 235 8.42 -4.15 -2.62
N CYS A 236 9.71 -4.18 -2.99
CA CYS A 236 10.75 -3.41 -2.29
C CYS A 236 11.18 -2.15 -3.05
N GLY A 237 11.14 -2.16 -4.39
CA GLY A 237 11.52 -1.02 -5.22
C GLY A 237 13.01 -0.67 -5.19
N ASN A 238 13.90 -1.67 -5.17
CA ASN A 238 15.33 -1.42 -5.22
C ASN A 238 16.06 -2.41 -6.14
N SER A 239 17.27 -2.06 -6.58
CA SER A 239 18.03 -2.86 -7.54
C SER A 239 18.33 -4.30 -7.08
N PRO A 240 18.71 -4.58 -5.83
CA PRO A 240 18.89 -5.95 -5.36
C PRO A 240 17.62 -6.79 -5.42
N ALA A 241 16.47 -6.23 -5.05
CA ALA A 241 15.18 -6.92 -5.05
C ALA A 241 14.72 -7.25 -6.49
N VAL A 242 14.84 -6.29 -7.42
CA VAL A 242 14.51 -6.53 -8.84
C VAL A 242 15.47 -7.56 -9.46
N SER A 243 16.76 -7.53 -9.10
CA SER A 243 17.71 -8.57 -9.53
C SER A 243 17.31 -9.94 -8.99
N SER A 244 16.93 -10.03 -7.71
CA SER A 244 16.42 -11.28 -7.12
C SER A 244 15.17 -11.79 -7.84
N ALA A 245 14.24 -10.89 -8.20
CA ALA A 245 13.06 -11.25 -8.96
C ALA A 245 13.41 -11.87 -10.32
N LEU A 246 14.35 -11.27 -11.07
CA LEU A 246 14.83 -11.77 -12.34
C LEU A 246 15.53 -13.13 -12.23
N MET A 247 16.25 -13.36 -11.15
CA MET A 247 16.95 -14.62 -10.92
C MET A 247 16.03 -15.74 -10.40
N ALA A 248 14.86 -15.40 -9.87
CA ALA A 248 13.91 -16.34 -9.31
C ALA A 248 12.79 -16.74 -10.26
N VAL A 249 12.47 -15.90 -11.26
CA VAL A 249 11.40 -16.20 -12.22
C VAL A 249 11.85 -17.25 -13.22
N LYS A 250 10.99 -18.21 -13.56
CA LYS A 250 11.25 -19.22 -14.60
C LYS A 250 11.23 -18.60 -16.02
N PRO A 251 11.84 -19.24 -17.02
CA PRO A 251 11.61 -18.87 -18.42
C PRO A 251 10.11 -18.87 -18.76
N GLY A 252 9.67 -17.82 -19.48
CA GLY A 252 8.26 -17.57 -19.78
C GLY A 252 7.42 -17.08 -18.60
N GLY A 253 8.03 -16.80 -17.45
CA GLY A 253 7.35 -16.31 -16.25
C GLY A 253 7.05 -14.81 -16.27
N ARG A 254 6.41 -14.33 -15.20
CA ARG A 254 5.95 -12.94 -15.06
C ARG A 254 6.53 -12.28 -13.80
N ILE A 255 6.91 -11.00 -13.93
CA ILE A 255 7.34 -10.17 -12.79
C ILE A 255 6.41 -8.96 -12.70
N ILE A 256 5.81 -8.76 -11.53
CA ILE A 256 5.01 -7.57 -11.23
C ILE A 256 5.84 -6.66 -10.31
N LEU A 257 6.12 -5.45 -10.80
CA LEU A 257 6.87 -4.43 -10.07
C LEU A 257 5.89 -3.51 -9.34
N VAL A 258 5.85 -3.60 -8.03
CA VAL A 258 4.98 -2.81 -7.14
C VAL A 258 5.81 -1.82 -6.33
N GLY A 259 7.02 -2.23 -5.97
CA GLY A 259 7.95 -1.38 -5.24
C GLY A 259 8.39 -0.17 -6.07
N VAL A 260 8.28 1.04 -5.49
CA VAL A 260 8.68 2.28 -6.14
C VAL A 260 10.14 2.60 -5.85
N SER A 261 10.93 2.87 -6.89
CA SER A 261 12.31 3.36 -6.76
C SER A 261 12.41 4.80 -7.27
N MET A 262 13.02 5.66 -6.49
CA MET A 262 13.38 7.03 -6.93
C MET A 262 14.65 7.07 -7.77
N ALA A 263 15.45 5.99 -7.75
CA ALA A 263 16.68 5.85 -8.54
C ALA A 263 16.45 4.88 -9.71
N PRO A 264 17.17 5.05 -10.83
CA PRO A 264 17.15 4.08 -11.93
C PRO A 264 17.57 2.68 -11.46
N ILE A 265 16.83 1.67 -11.93
CA ILE A 265 17.14 0.25 -11.68
C ILE A 265 17.68 -0.35 -12.98
N ALA A 266 18.88 -0.91 -12.91
CA ALA A 266 19.47 -1.62 -14.05
C ALA A 266 18.87 -3.02 -14.18
N ILE A 267 18.33 -3.33 -15.36
CA ILE A 267 17.78 -4.64 -15.68
C ILE A 267 18.73 -5.32 -16.68
N PRO A 268 19.29 -6.50 -16.37
CA PRO A 268 20.10 -7.25 -17.32
C PRO A 268 19.23 -7.79 -18.46
N SER A 269 19.14 -7.03 -19.55
CA SER A 269 18.23 -7.32 -20.67
C SER A 269 18.47 -8.70 -21.27
N ILE A 270 19.70 -9.23 -21.22
CA ILE A 270 20.01 -10.57 -21.71
C ILE A 270 19.14 -11.64 -21.02
N VAL A 271 18.91 -11.54 -19.72
CA VAL A 271 18.07 -12.48 -18.95
C VAL A 271 16.61 -12.36 -19.37
N ALA A 272 16.10 -11.11 -19.43
CA ALA A 272 14.71 -10.86 -19.84
C ALA A 272 14.41 -11.38 -21.25
N VAL A 273 15.33 -11.15 -22.21
CA VAL A 273 15.16 -11.56 -23.61
C VAL A 273 15.30 -13.07 -23.79
N THR A 274 16.37 -13.67 -23.24
CA THR A 274 16.64 -15.11 -23.43
C THR A 274 15.65 -16.02 -22.70
N HIS A 275 15.00 -15.53 -21.67
CA HIS A 275 13.97 -16.26 -20.91
C HIS A 275 12.54 -15.83 -21.26
N GLU A 276 12.35 -14.88 -22.20
CA GLU A 276 11.02 -14.35 -22.59
C GLU A 276 10.18 -13.91 -21.38
N ILE A 277 10.80 -13.14 -20.45
CA ILE A 277 10.15 -12.70 -19.21
C ILE A 277 9.21 -11.53 -19.49
N THR A 278 7.97 -11.62 -19.02
CA THR A 278 7.05 -10.48 -18.98
C THR A 278 7.29 -9.67 -17.70
N MET A 279 7.52 -8.35 -17.85
CA MET A 279 7.62 -7.43 -16.70
C MET A 279 6.54 -6.37 -16.80
N MET A 280 5.80 -6.16 -15.71
CA MET A 280 4.69 -5.21 -15.65
C MET A 280 4.77 -4.40 -14.37
N GLY A 281 4.57 -3.07 -14.46
CA GLY A 281 4.40 -2.22 -13.29
C GLY A 281 2.97 -2.26 -12.77
N ALA A 282 2.79 -2.19 -11.46
CA ALA A 282 1.51 -2.05 -10.79
C ALA A 282 1.51 -0.75 -9.98
N ILE A 283 0.49 0.09 -10.18
CA ILE A 283 0.33 1.35 -9.47
C ILE A 283 -1.09 1.48 -8.90
N ALA A 284 -1.18 1.75 -7.61
CA ALA A 284 -2.45 1.96 -6.92
C ALA A 284 -3.46 0.82 -7.17
N TYR A 285 -4.70 1.16 -7.55
CA TYR A 285 -5.80 0.21 -7.72
C TYR A 285 -7.00 0.92 -8.36
N THR A 286 -7.97 0.14 -8.82
CA THR A 286 -9.27 0.63 -9.27
C THR A 286 -10.21 0.85 -8.07
N LYS A 287 -11.25 1.67 -8.26
CA LYS A 287 -12.30 1.85 -7.23
C LYS A 287 -12.99 0.53 -6.88
N ASN A 288 -13.14 -0.36 -7.86
CA ASN A 288 -13.74 -1.68 -7.64
C ASN A 288 -12.86 -2.56 -6.74
N GLU A 289 -11.55 -2.57 -6.94
CA GLU A 289 -10.62 -3.34 -6.10
C GLU A 289 -10.61 -2.80 -4.67
N PHE A 290 -10.61 -1.48 -4.50
CA PHE A 290 -10.74 -0.86 -3.18
C PHE A 290 -12.02 -1.30 -2.47
N LYS A 291 -13.16 -1.24 -3.18
CA LYS A 291 -14.43 -1.72 -2.65
C LYS A 291 -14.40 -3.22 -2.34
N THR A 292 -13.82 -4.03 -3.22
CA THR A 292 -13.69 -5.49 -3.02
C THR A 292 -12.92 -5.79 -1.73
N CYS A 293 -11.82 -5.10 -1.45
CA CYS A 293 -11.08 -5.26 -0.19
C CYS A 293 -11.96 -4.94 1.03
N LEU A 294 -12.72 -3.85 0.95
CA LEU A 294 -13.64 -3.47 2.03
C LEU A 294 -14.75 -4.52 2.24
N ASP A 295 -15.33 -5.06 1.16
CA ASP A 295 -16.33 -6.11 1.20
C ASP A 295 -15.75 -7.42 1.80
N LEU A 296 -14.55 -7.83 1.40
CA LEU A 296 -13.87 -9.02 1.92
C LEU A 296 -13.57 -8.89 3.43
N MET A 297 -13.19 -7.69 3.89
CA MET A 297 -13.04 -7.39 5.33
C MET A 297 -14.39 -7.48 6.05
N ALA A 298 -15.45 -6.91 5.47
CA ALA A 298 -16.79 -6.94 6.04
C ALA A 298 -17.36 -8.36 6.17
N GLU A 299 -17.08 -9.22 5.20
CA GLU A 299 -17.46 -10.62 5.17
C GLU A 299 -16.52 -11.54 5.98
N LYS A 300 -15.48 -10.95 6.61
CA LYS A 300 -14.42 -11.66 7.37
C LYS A 300 -13.71 -12.76 6.54
N LYS A 301 -13.64 -12.58 5.22
CA LYS A 301 -12.89 -13.45 4.31
C LYS A 301 -11.39 -13.19 4.35
N ILE A 302 -11.00 -11.98 4.72
CA ILE A 302 -9.62 -11.59 4.98
C ILE A 302 -9.51 -10.96 6.36
N ASP A 303 -8.40 -11.24 7.04
CA ASP A 303 -8.03 -10.64 8.32
C ASP A 303 -6.76 -9.81 8.10
N VAL A 304 -6.91 -8.50 8.02
CA VAL A 304 -5.78 -7.58 7.85
C VAL A 304 -5.22 -7.08 9.18
N LEU A 305 -5.97 -7.22 10.27
CA LEU A 305 -5.50 -6.81 11.60
C LEU A 305 -4.28 -7.62 12.06
N LYS A 306 -4.11 -8.84 11.56
CA LYS A 306 -2.91 -9.63 11.82
C LYS A 306 -1.61 -8.97 11.34
N PHE A 307 -1.69 -7.99 10.42
CA PHE A 307 -0.56 -7.19 9.93
C PHE A 307 -0.32 -5.92 10.75
N LEU A 308 -1.27 -5.51 11.59
CA LEU A 308 -1.15 -4.33 12.44
C LEU A 308 -0.15 -4.60 13.56
N SER A 309 0.92 -3.80 13.61
CA SER A 309 1.93 -3.92 14.67
C SER A 309 1.57 -3.08 15.89
N LYS A 310 1.10 -1.85 15.67
CA LYS A 310 0.67 -0.95 16.74
C LYS A 310 -0.15 0.23 16.21
N THR A 311 -0.92 0.84 17.13
CA THR A 311 -1.57 2.14 16.93
C THR A 311 -0.97 3.14 17.90
N VAL A 312 -0.51 4.27 17.38
CA VAL A 312 0.19 5.33 18.13
C VAL A 312 -0.58 6.65 18.07
N GLY A 313 -0.22 7.62 18.91
CA GLY A 313 -0.73 8.98 18.80
C GLY A 313 0.05 9.84 17.79
N LEU A 314 -0.48 11.04 17.51
CA LEU A 314 0.12 11.99 16.57
C LEU A 314 1.55 12.39 16.98
N GLU A 315 1.80 12.56 18.27
CA GLU A 315 3.12 12.93 18.82
C GLU A 315 4.20 11.87 18.57
N GLU A 316 3.79 10.62 18.34
CA GLU A 316 4.70 9.49 18.08
C GLU A 316 4.99 9.28 16.58
N THR A 317 4.50 10.19 15.71
CA THR A 317 4.70 10.10 14.25
C THR A 317 6.19 10.05 13.91
N GLN A 318 7.01 10.97 14.43
CA GLN A 318 8.45 11.01 14.19
C GLN A 318 9.12 9.67 14.50
N ALA A 319 8.91 9.14 15.71
CA ALA A 319 9.51 7.89 16.16
C ALA A 319 9.06 6.69 15.31
N SER A 320 7.82 6.70 14.84
CA SER A 320 7.26 5.63 13.99
C SER A 320 7.88 5.62 12.59
N TYR A 321 8.12 6.78 12.00
CA TYR A 321 8.82 6.89 10.71
C TYR A 321 10.30 6.51 10.83
N ASP A 322 10.98 6.94 11.88
CA ASP A 322 12.37 6.55 12.18
C ASP A 322 12.50 5.03 12.35
N GLU A 323 11.56 4.41 13.06
CA GLU A 323 11.50 2.96 13.25
C GLU A 323 11.37 2.22 11.91
N LEU A 324 10.39 2.60 11.08
CA LEU A 324 10.16 1.94 9.79
C LEU A 324 11.32 2.17 8.81
N LEU A 325 11.89 3.37 8.77
CA LEU A 325 13.02 3.70 7.91
C LEU A 325 14.30 2.95 8.31
N SER A 326 14.46 2.61 9.59
CA SER A 326 15.62 1.88 10.08
C SER A 326 15.82 0.52 9.42
N GLY A 327 14.76 -0.10 8.91
CA GLY A 327 14.74 -1.47 8.38
C GLY A 327 15.02 -2.57 9.40
N LYS A 328 15.27 -2.21 10.67
CA LYS A 328 15.62 -3.15 11.75
C LYS A 328 14.41 -3.66 12.52
N SER A 329 13.32 -2.92 12.51
CA SER A 329 12.07 -3.29 13.18
C SER A 329 11.38 -4.44 12.44
N ASP A 330 10.72 -5.31 13.17
CA ASP A 330 9.79 -6.32 12.64
C ASP A 330 8.37 -5.78 12.42
N SER A 331 8.16 -4.48 12.67
CA SER A 331 6.88 -3.82 12.42
C SER A 331 6.49 -3.88 10.95
N ILE A 332 5.23 -4.28 10.69
CA ILE A 332 4.65 -4.40 9.36
C ILE A 332 3.83 -3.15 9.05
N LYS A 333 2.80 -2.88 9.89
CA LYS A 333 1.92 -1.72 9.74
C LYS A 333 1.80 -0.96 11.05
N ILE A 334 2.00 0.34 10.98
CA ILE A 334 1.75 1.27 12.07
C ILE A 334 0.60 2.18 11.66
N ILE A 335 -0.37 2.36 12.56
CA ILE A 335 -1.49 3.29 12.42
C ILE A 335 -1.31 4.44 13.39
N VAL A 336 -1.59 5.65 12.95
CA VAL A 336 -1.63 6.86 13.77
C VAL A 336 -3.08 7.23 14.04
N ASP A 337 -3.41 7.51 15.29
CA ASP A 337 -4.66 8.14 15.70
C ASP A 337 -4.38 9.63 15.89
N PRO A 338 -4.84 10.51 14.99
CA PRO A 338 -4.49 11.93 15.03
C PRO A 338 -5.16 12.69 16.19
N ASN A 339 -6.07 12.03 16.94
CA ASN A 339 -6.81 12.60 18.07
C ASN A 339 -6.27 12.14 19.42
N LYS A 340 -5.22 11.31 19.42
CA LYS A 340 -4.62 10.75 20.63
C LYS A 340 -3.31 11.45 21.02
#